data_b1bb677611779d2654cda8c1a2d9e716
#
_entry.id   b1bb677611779d2654cda8c1a2d9e716
#
_cell.length_a   1.000
_cell.length_b   1.000
_cell.length_c   1.000
_cell.angle_alpha   90.00
_cell.angle_beta   90.00
_cell.angle_gamma   90.00
#
_symmetry.space_group_name_H-M   'P 1'
#
loop_
_entity.id
_entity.type
_entity.pdbx_description
1 polymer ?
#
loop_
_entity_poly.entity_id
_entity_poly.type
_entity_poly.pdbx_seq_one_letter_code
_entity_poly.pdbx_strand_id
1 'polypeptide(L)'
;IVTNKDAHGRKGAIVAIVAGTKSETVYTALWKIDKELREKVEEITLDLSSSMKTIAIMAFPKATKVIDRFHVQKLALDAVQELRIKFRWDAMDRENAMKKEAKAKGEDFKPEIFSNGDTEKQLLIRSRYLLFKARKFWTKSQQKRAQILFNRYPDLETAYNLADGLRTIYSTSKTKSGALDDNLSRY
;
A
#
# COMPACT_ATOMS: atom_id res chain seq x y z
N ILE A 1 -16.39 -14.39 -2.70
CA ILE A 1 -16.23 -15.61 -1.91
C ILE A 1 -16.13 -15.21 -0.43
N VAL A 2 -16.90 -15.86 0.43
CA VAL A 2 -16.81 -15.73 1.89
C VAL A 2 -16.23 -17.02 2.44
N THR A 3 -15.23 -16.91 3.29
CA THR A 3 -14.50 -18.05 3.83
C THR A 3 -14.43 -18.01 5.36
N ASN A 4 -14.39 -19.19 5.97
CA ASN A 4 -14.07 -19.34 7.38
C ASN A 4 -12.54 -19.46 7.51
N LYS A 5 -11.91 -18.51 8.17
CA LYS A 5 -10.47 -18.42 8.37
C LYS A 5 -9.95 -19.56 9.27
N ASP A 6 -10.72 -19.94 10.28
CA ASP A 6 -10.34 -21.00 11.23
C ASP A 6 -10.31 -22.40 10.60
N ALA A 7 -10.97 -22.56 9.46
CA ALA A 7 -10.90 -23.80 8.71
C ALA A 7 -9.56 -24.04 7.99
N HIS A 8 -8.68 -23.02 7.92
CA HIS A 8 -7.33 -23.11 7.31
C HIS A 8 -7.29 -23.77 5.92
N GLY A 9 -8.28 -23.47 5.07
CA GLY A 9 -8.38 -24.03 3.71
C GLY A 9 -8.89 -25.48 3.66
N ARG A 10 -9.28 -26.08 4.78
CA ARG A 10 -9.83 -27.44 4.86
C ARG A 10 -11.28 -27.48 4.36
N LYS A 11 -11.87 -28.68 4.31
CA LYS A 11 -13.31 -28.86 4.00
C LYS A 11 -14.15 -27.98 4.93
N GLY A 12 -15.08 -27.22 4.35
CA GLY A 12 -15.91 -26.26 5.10
C GLY A 12 -15.30 -24.85 5.20
N ALA A 13 -14.11 -24.60 4.63
CA ALA A 13 -13.52 -23.26 4.62
C ALA A 13 -14.34 -22.26 3.77
N ILE A 14 -15.03 -22.73 2.73
CA ILE A 14 -15.89 -21.87 1.90
C ILE A 14 -17.27 -21.81 2.54
N VAL A 15 -17.68 -20.63 2.98
CA VAL A 15 -18.98 -20.38 3.58
C VAL A 15 -20.01 -20.03 2.50
N ALA A 16 -19.62 -19.18 1.54
CA ALA A 16 -20.51 -18.81 0.43
C ALA A 16 -19.70 -18.39 -0.82
N ILE A 17 -20.25 -18.71 -1.98
CA ILE A 17 -19.82 -18.17 -3.27
C ILE A 17 -21.00 -17.41 -3.85
N VAL A 18 -20.85 -16.13 -4.04
CA VAL A 18 -21.90 -15.24 -4.57
C VAL A 18 -21.39 -14.57 -5.84
N ALA A 19 -22.22 -14.55 -6.88
CA ALA A 19 -21.91 -13.86 -8.12
C ALA A 19 -22.10 -12.35 -7.94
N GLY A 20 -21.04 -11.58 -8.22
CA GLY A 20 -21.05 -10.11 -8.10
C GLY A 20 -20.64 -9.58 -6.72
N THR A 21 -20.56 -8.24 -6.64
CA THR A 21 -20.09 -7.48 -5.46
C THR A 21 -21.12 -6.51 -4.91
N LYS A 22 -22.34 -6.49 -5.45
CA LYS A 22 -23.45 -5.68 -4.93
C LYS A 22 -23.76 -6.10 -3.48
N SER A 23 -23.71 -5.13 -2.56
CA SER A 23 -23.91 -5.38 -1.13
C SER A 23 -25.19 -6.16 -0.85
N GLU A 24 -26.30 -5.74 -1.47
CA GLU A 24 -27.61 -6.36 -1.30
C GLU A 24 -27.63 -7.83 -1.71
N THR A 25 -27.09 -8.14 -2.89
CA THR A 25 -27.01 -9.52 -3.39
C THR A 25 -26.20 -10.41 -2.44
N VAL A 26 -25.09 -9.88 -1.90
CA VAL A 26 -24.20 -10.65 -1.01
C VAL A 26 -24.83 -10.86 0.36
N TYR A 27 -25.33 -9.82 1.03
CA TYR A 27 -25.91 -10.01 2.36
C TYR A 27 -27.20 -10.82 2.32
N THR A 28 -28.03 -10.69 1.28
CA THR A 28 -29.21 -11.53 1.07
C THR A 28 -28.86 -13.00 0.93
N ALA A 29 -27.77 -13.30 0.19
CA ALA A 29 -27.26 -14.67 0.10
C ALA A 29 -26.77 -15.20 1.47
N LEU A 30 -26.11 -14.37 2.25
CA LEU A 30 -25.63 -14.70 3.61
C LEU A 30 -26.75 -14.84 4.62
N TRP A 31 -27.88 -14.17 4.44
CA TRP A 31 -29.04 -14.31 5.31
C TRP A 31 -29.73 -15.69 5.21
N LYS A 32 -29.39 -16.49 4.20
CA LYS A 32 -29.81 -17.91 4.14
C LYS A 32 -29.14 -18.77 5.21
N ILE A 33 -28.06 -18.29 5.80
CA ILE A 33 -27.41 -18.90 6.97
C ILE A 33 -28.20 -18.48 8.21
N ASP A 34 -28.48 -19.41 9.09
CA ASP A 34 -29.24 -19.16 10.31
C ASP A 34 -28.67 -17.98 11.10
N LYS A 35 -29.57 -17.14 11.60
CA LYS A 35 -29.19 -15.93 12.33
C LYS A 35 -28.31 -16.25 13.54
N GLU A 36 -28.61 -17.32 14.28
CA GLU A 36 -27.84 -17.76 15.44
C GLU A 36 -26.38 -18.11 15.06
N LEU A 37 -26.16 -18.73 13.89
CA LEU A 37 -24.81 -19.04 13.40
C LEU A 37 -24.07 -17.76 12.99
N ARG A 38 -24.74 -16.83 12.34
CA ARG A 38 -24.14 -15.54 11.96
C ARG A 38 -23.79 -14.67 13.18
N GLU A 39 -24.58 -14.75 14.24
CA GLU A 39 -24.34 -14.02 15.49
C GLU A 39 -23.22 -14.61 16.35
N LYS A 40 -22.78 -15.85 16.07
CA LYS A 40 -21.60 -16.48 16.68
C LYS A 40 -20.28 -16.04 16.04
N VAL A 41 -20.34 -15.35 14.91
CA VAL A 41 -19.13 -14.85 14.25
C VAL A 41 -18.55 -13.70 15.08
N GLU A 42 -17.36 -13.89 15.61
CA GLU A 42 -16.67 -12.93 16.48
C GLU A 42 -15.95 -11.86 15.69
N GLU A 43 -15.31 -12.24 14.59
CA GLU A 43 -14.51 -11.35 13.76
C GLU A 43 -14.73 -11.58 12.26
N ILE A 44 -14.78 -10.50 11.50
CA ILE A 44 -14.82 -10.55 10.05
C ILE A 44 -13.74 -9.64 9.47
N THR A 45 -12.86 -10.22 8.66
CA THR A 45 -11.83 -9.47 7.94
C THR A 45 -12.34 -9.07 6.57
N LEU A 46 -12.20 -7.80 6.22
CA LEU A 46 -12.69 -7.23 4.96
C LEU A 46 -11.67 -6.22 4.39
N ASP A 47 -11.85 -5.91 3.11
CA ASP A 47 -11.11 -4.83 2.47
C ASP A 47 -11.65 -3.44 2.89
N LEU A 48 -11.04 -2.39 2.36
CA LEU A 48 -11.41 -1.00 2.65
C LEU A 48 -12.68 -0.52 1.89
N SER A 49 -13.36 -1.41 1.14
CA SER A 49 -14.52 -0.98 0.34
C SER A 49 -15.77 -0.76 1.20
N SER A 50 -16.53 0.29 0.87
CA SER A 50 -17.80 0.61 1.54
C SER A 50 -18.81 -0.50 1.39
N SER A 51 -18.85 -1.20 0.26
CA SER A 51 -19.75 -2.32 0.01
C SER A 51 -19.46 -3.50 0.93
N MET A 52 -18.18 -3.86 1.15
CA MET A 52 -17.82 -4.93 2.10
C MET A 52 -18.14 -4.56 3.53
N LYS A 53 -17.97 -3.29 3.91
CA LYS A 53 -18.40 -2.78 5.22
C LYS A 53 -19.92 -2.94 5.41
N THR A 54 -20.72 -2.57 4.41
CA THR A 54 -22.18 -2.75 4.45
C THR A 54 -22.57 -4.22 4.58
N ILE A 55 -21.94 -5.11 3.80
CA ILE A 55 -22.19 -6.56 3.88
C ILE A 55 -21.89 -7.07 5.28
N ALA A 56 -20.76 -6.69 5.87
CA ALA A 56 -20.36 -7.13 7.20
C ALA A 56 -21.34 -6.65 8.30
N ILE A 57 -21.83 -5.42 8.21
CA ILE A 57 -22.81 -4.87 9.15
C ILE A 57 -24.14 -5.62 9.03
N MET A 58 -24.62 -5.84 7.82
CA MET A 58 -25.93 -6.45 7.58
C MET A 58 -25.97 -7.95 7.83
N ALA A 59 -24.90 -8.66 7.47
CA ALA A 59 -24.84 -10.11 7.61
C ALA A 59 -24.35 -10.57 9.00
N PHE A 60 -23.42 -9.84 9.61
CA PHE A 60 -22.76 -10.22 10.87
C PHE A 60 -22.73 -9.04 11.86
N PRO A 61 -23.89 -8.62 12.39
CA PRO A 61 -24.00 -7.38 13.18
C PRO A 61 -23.16 -7.41 14.45
N LYS A 62 -22.98 -8.59 15.08
CA LYS A 62 -22.22 -8.74 16.33
C LYS A 62 -20.71 -8.88 16.11
N ALA A 63 -20.27 -9.20 14.90
CA ALA A 63 -18.85 -9.42 14.61
C ALA A 63 -18.04 -8.12 14.65
N THR A 64 -16.84 -8.20 15.20
CA THR A 64 -15.83 -7.14 15.08
C THR A 64 -15.34 -7.05 13.64
N LYS A 65 -15.39 -5.85 13.04
CA LYS A 65 -14.95 -5.62 11.66
C LYS A 65 -13.46 -5.25 11.68
N VAL A 66 -12.63 -6.08 11.06
CA VAL A 66 -11.19 -5.91 10.97
C VAL A 66 -10.80 -5.66 9.51
N ILE A 67 -10.02 -4.63 9.27
CA ILE A 67 -9.53 -4.34 7.92
C ILE A 67 -8.33 -5.25 7.61
N ASP A 68 -8.34 -5.82 6.41
CA ASP A 68 -7.22 -6.65 5.95
C ASP A 68 -5.95 -5.80 5.82
N ARG A 69 -4.93 -6.18 6.58
CA ARG A 69 -3.61 -5.54 6.59
C ARG A 69 -2.97 -5.42 5.19
N PHE A 70 -3.24 -6.40 4.30
CA PHE A 70 -2.72 -6.37 2.94
C PHE A 70 -3.24 -5.13 2.17
N HIS A 71 -4.52 -4.83 2.30
CA HIS A 71 -5.14 -3.68 1.64
C HIS A 71 -4.61 -2.36 2.21
N VAL A 72 -4.40 -2.27 3.52
CA VAL A 72 -3.80 -1.08 4.15
C VAL A 72 -2.36 -0.88 3.68
N GLN A 73 -1.55 -1.95 3.69
CA GLN A 73 -0.17 -1.90 3.24
C GLN A 73 -0.06 -1.55 1.75
N LYS A 74 -0.94 -2.12 0.92
CA LYS A 74 -1.01 -1.80 -0.50
C LYS A 74 -1.32 -0.32 -0.71
N LEU A 75 -2.31 0.22 -0.02
CA LEU A 75 -2.70 1.63 -0.13
C LEU A 75 -1.53 2.56 0.23
N ALA A 76 -0.81 2.27 1.32
CA ALA A 76 0.37 3.05 1.70
C ALA A 76 1.48 3.00 0.64
N LEU A 77 1.75 1.83 0.06
CA LEU A 77 2.75 1.68 -1.00
C LEU A 77 2.29 2.34 -2.32
N ASP A 78 1.02 2.30 -2.64
CA ASP A 78 0.46 2.98 -3.81
C ASP A 78 0.63 4.50 -3.66
N ALA A 79 0.38 5.08 -2.47
CA ALA A 79 0.61 6.50 -2.20
C ALA A 79 2.09 6.89 -2.38
N VAL A 80 3.04 6.07 -1.94
CA VAL A 80 4.48 6.28 -2.20
C VAL A 80 4.76 6.30 -3.71
N GLN A 81 4.13 5.41 -4.49
CA GLN A 81 4.32 5.37 -5.93
C GLN A 81 3.68 6.56 -6.64
N GLU A 82 2.53 7.03 -6.20
CA GLU A 82 1.88 8.22 -6.73
C GLU A 82 2.77 9.46 -6.52
N LEU A 83 3.32 9.62 -5.32
CA LEU A 83 4.25 10.72 -5.02
C LEU A 83 5.51 10.64 -5.90
N ARG A 84 6.12 9.44 -6.07
CA ARG A 84 7.24 9.23 -6.98
C ARG A 84 6.89 9.58 -8.43
N ILE A 85 5.69 9.22 -8.88
CA ILE A 85 5.22 9.52 -10.24
C ILE A 85 5.05 11.03 -10.40
N LYS A 86 4.47 11.72 -9.43
CA LYS A 86 4.35 13.19 -9.43
C LYS A 86 5.74 13.83 -9.60
N PHE A 87 6.70 13.48 -8.75
CA PHE A 87 8.06 14.03 -8.86
C PHE A 87 8.74 13.71 -10.21
N ARG A 88 8.42 12.56 -10.80
CA ARG A 88 8.92 12.22 -12.14
C ARG A 88 8.36 13.16 -13.21
N TRP A 89 7.08 13.50 -13.15
CA TRP A 89 6.49 14.46 -14.09
C TRP A 89 7.09 15.84 -13.90
N ASP A 90 7.21 16.30 -12.65
CA ASP A 90 7.84 17.58 -12.32
C ASP A 90 9.30 17.65 -12.83
N ALA A 91 10.06 16.57 -12.70
CA ALA A 91 11.43 16.49 -13.23
C ALA A 91 11.46 16.51 -14.76
N MET A 92 10.50 15.86 -15.42
CA MET A 92 10.39 15.91 -16.89
C MET A 92 10.06 17.30 -17.41
N ASP A 93 9.16 18.00 -16.72
CA ASP A 93 8.76 19.37 -17.12
C ASP A 93 9.92 20.35 -16.93
N ARG A 94 10.68 20.23 -15.82
CA ARG A 94 11.93 21.00 -15.63
C ARG A 94 12.96 20.71 -16.73
N GLU A 95 13.20 19.44 -17.04
CA GLU A 95 14.13 19.05 -18.09
C GLU A 95 13.71 19.62 -19.46
N ASN A 96 12.42 19.56 -19.79
CA ASN A 96 11.88 20.10 -21.04
C ASN A 96 12.03 21.62 -21.12
N ALA A 97 11.81 22.33 -20.01
CA ALA A 97 12.00 23.77 -19.93
C ALA A 97 13.47 24.14 -20.15
N MET A 98 14.40 23.45 -19.47
CA MET A 98 15.86 23.66 -19.64
C MET A 98 16.33 23.38 -21.06
N LYS A 99 15.81 22.35 -21.72
CA LYS A 99 16.11 22.04 -23.12
C LYS A 99 15.66 23.15 -24.08
N LYS A 100 14.46 23.71 -23.85
CA LYS A 100 13.94 24.83 -24.65
C LYS A 100 14.83 26.08 -24.48
N GLU A 101 15.23 26.37 -23.24
CA GLU A 101 16.08 27.50 -22.92
C GLU A 101 17.48 27.35 -23.54
N ALA A 102 18.13 26.19 -23.40
CA ALA A 102 19.43 25.91 -24.02
C ALA A 102 19.35 26.05 -25.54
N LYS A 103 18.31 25.51 -26.17
CA LYS A 103 18.10 25.64 -27.62
C LYS A 103 17.92 27.11 -28.04
N ALA A 104 17.23 27.92 -27.25
CA ALA A 104 17.05 29.35 -27.54
C ALA A 104 18.37 30.13 -27.45
N LYS A 105 19.31 29.66 -26.62
CA LYS A 105 20.66 30.23 -26.47
C LYS A 105 21.70 29.64 -27.48
N GLY A 106 21.29 28.66 -28.27
CA GLY A 106 22.22 27.94 -29.17
C GLY A 106 23.19 27.00 -28.46
N GLU A 107 22.82 26.56 -27.24
CA GLU A 107 23.63 25.69 -26.38
C GLU A 107 23.09 24.26 -26.36
N ASP A 108 23.99 23.28 -26.15
CA ASP A 108 23.61 21.89 -25.95
C ASP A 108 23.19 21.66 -24.49
N PHE A 109 21.98 21.15 -24.31
CA PHE A 109 21.51 20.73 -22.98
C PHE A 109 22.26 19.51 -22.47
N LYS A 110 22.86 19.62 -21.28
CA LYS A 110 23.49 18.50 -20.56
C LYS A 110 22.75 18.27 -19.25
N PRO A 111 22.12 17.08 -19.04
CA PRO A 111 21.46 16.77 -17.78
C PRO A 111 22.49 16.60 -16.65
N GLU A 112 22.09 16.96 -15.44
CA GLU A 112 22.82 16.63 -14.22
C GLU A 112 22.89 15.10 -14.06
N ILE A 113 24.08 14.57 -13.74
CA ILE A 113 24.31 13.15 -13.48
C ILE A 113 24.74 12.97 -12.04
N PHE A 114 23.97 12.16 -11.29
CA PHE A 114 24.26 11.84 -9.90
C PHE A 114 25.44 10.86 -9.77
N SER A 115 25.99 10.73 -8.57
CA SER A 115 27.15 9.89 -8.26
C SER A 115 26.98 8.39 -8.57
N ASN A 116 25.75 7.94 -8.82
CA ASN A 116 25.40 6.58 -9.25
C ASN A 116 25.23 6.43 -10.76
N GLY A 117 25.48 7.49 -11.54
CA GLY A 117 25.33 7.52 -12.98
C GLY A 117 23.91 7.74 -13.51
N ASP A 118 22.92 7.96 -12.63
CA ASP A 118 21.55 8.26 -13.04
C ASP A 118 21.36 9.79 -13.27
N THR A 119 20.57 10.16 -14.26
CA THR A 119 19.96 11.49 -14.32
C THR A 119 18.76 11.53 -13.33
N GLU A 120 18.25 12.73 -13.01
CA GLU A 120 17.08 12.89 -12.11
C GLU A 120 15.89 12.04 -12.55
N LYS A 121 15.56 12.05 -13.83
CA LYS A 121 14.52 11.24 -14.44
C LYS A 121 14.78 9.73 -14.30
N GLN A 122 16.02 9.29 -14.54
CA GLN A 122 16.41 7.89 -14.41
C GLN A 122 16.38 7.43 -12.97
N LEU A 123 16.82 8.27 -12.03
CA LEU A 123 16.74 8.02 -10.60
C LEU A 123 15.30 7.69 -10.17
N LEU A 124 14.32 8.52 -10.54
CA LEU A 124 12.91 8.32 -10.22
C LEU A 124 12.31 7.09 -10.91
N ILE A 125 12.67 6.80 -12.16
CA ILE A 125 12.21 5.61 -12.89
C ILE A 125 12.74 4.33 -12.23
N ARG A 126 14.05 4.25 -12.00
CA ARG A 126 14.74 3.06 -11.48
C ARG A 126 14.48 2.80 -10.00
N SER A 127 13.94 3.80 -9.29
CA SER A 127 13.57 3.66 -7.87
C SER A 127 12.22 2.96 -7.63
N ARG A 128 11.41 2.71 -8.66
CA ARG A 128 10.10 2.07 -8.53
C ARG A 128 10.12 0.82 -7.65
N TYR A 129 10.94 -0.14 -8.00
CA TYR A 129 10.95 -1.44 -7.31
C TYR A 129 11.62 -1.41 -5.93
N LEU A 130 12.61 -0.54 -5.71
CA LEU A 130 13.22 -0.42 -4.40
C LEU A 130 12.23 0.14 -3.37
N LEU A 131 11.31 1.03 -3.77
CA LEU A 131 10.30 1.60 -2.90
C LEU A 131 9.18 0.62 -2.52
N PHE A 132 9.02 -0.50 -3.25
CA PHE A 132 8.15 -1.60 -2.84
C PHE A 132 8.82 -2.57 -1.85
N LYS A 133 10.16 -2.58 -1.77
CA LYS A 133 10.90 -3.48 -0.88
C LYS A 133 11.08 -2.87 0.50
N ALA A 134 11.06 -3.71 1.55
CA ALA A 134 11.55 -3.28 2.85
C ALA A 134 13.05 -2.97 2.78
N ARG A 135 13.47 -1.95 3.51
CA ARG A 135 14.86 -1.42 3.53
C ARG A 135 15.91 -2.53 3.76
N LYS A 136 15.61 -3.49 4.62
CA LYS A 136 16.49 -4.65 4.93
C LYS A 136 16.78 -5.57 3.74
N PHE A 137 15.98 -5.51 2.68
CA PHE A 137 16.16 -6.32 1.47
C PHE A 137 16.79 -5.56 0.31
N TRP A 138 17.23 -4.31 0.54
CA TRP A 138 17.90 -3.55 -0.49
C TRP A 138 19.32 -4.06 -0.73
N THR A 139 19.69 -4.20 -2.00
CA THR A 139 21.07 -4.42 -2.40
C THR A 139 21.92 -3.16 -2.15
N LYS A 140 23.24 -3.27 -2.10
CA LYS A 140 24.15 -2.11 -1.96
C LYS A 140 23.88 -1.02 -3.02
N SER A 141 23.60 -1.41 -4.27
CA SER A 141 23.25 -0.47 -5.33
C SER A 141 21.91 0.22 -5.08
N GLN A 142 20.91 -0.51 -4.56
CA GLN A 142 19.61 0.06 -4.20
C GLN A 142 19.72 1.01 -2.99
N GLN A 143 20.55 0.69 -1.99
CA GLN A 143 20.81 1.57 -0.85
C GLN A 143 21.45 2.90 -1.31
N LYS A 144 22.47 2.84 -2.17
CA LYS A 144 23.10 4.05 -2.74
C LYS A 144 22.09 4.89 -3.52
N ARG A 145 21.26 4.24 -4.36
CA ARG A 145 20.21 4.94 -5.11
C ARG A 145 19.15 5.55 -4.19
N ALA A 146 18.71 4.85 -3.16
CA ALA A 146 17.76 5.36 -2.18
C ALA A 146 18.29 6.59 -1.45
N GLN A 147 19.56 6.58 -1.06
CA GLN A 147 20.19 7.72 -0.40
C GLN A 147 20.16 8.98 -1.28
N ILE A 148 20.53 8.85 -2.56
CA ILE A 148 20.48 9.96 -3.51
C ILE A 148 19.04 10.44 -3.71
N LEU A 149 18.10 9.49 -3.86
CA LEU A 149 16.69 9.79 -4.06
C LEU A 149 16.10 10.56 -2.88
N PHE A 150 16.36 10.12 -1.67
CA PHE A 150 15.80 10.71 -0.45
C PHE A 150 16.44 12.06 -0.10
N ASN A 151 17.73 12.23 -0.37
CA ASN A 151 18.37 13.54 -0.25
C ASN A 151 17.75 14.57 -1.21
N ARG A 152 17.33 14.12 -2.40
CA ARG A 152 16.69 15.00 -3.40
C ARG A 152 15.20 15.21 -3.14
N TYR A 153 14.52 14.21 -2.56
CA TYR A 153 13.06 14.19 -2.33
C TYR A 153 12.74 13.73 -0.89
N PRO A 154 12.90 14.62 0.12
CA PRO A 154 12.65 14.28 1.53
C PRO A 154 11.21 13.81 1.80
N ASP A 155 10.23 14.39 1.10
CA ASP A 155 8.82 13.99 1.24
C ASP A 155 8.60 12.53 0.80
N LEU A 156 9.35 12.08 -0.23
CA LEU A 156 9.29 10.69 -0.67
C LEU A 156 9.93 9.75 0.37
N GLU A 157 10.97 10.20 1.07
CA GLU A 157 11.54 9.46 2.19
C GLU A 157 10.53 9.31 3.32
N THR A 158 9.87 10.41 3.70
CA THR A 158 8.84 10.43 4.75
C THR A 158 7.72 9.46 4.40
N ALA A 159 7.16 9.53 3.20
CA ALA A 159 6.12 8.62 2.74
C ALA A 159 6.58 7.14 2.74
N TYR A 160 7.81 6.88 2.30
CA TYR A 160 8.38 5.54 2.32
C TYR A 160 8.56 5.01 3.75
N ASN A 161 9.06 5.84 4.66
CA ASN A 161 9.27 5.46 6.06
C ASN A 161 7.96 5.12 6.76
N LEU A 162 6.88 5.85 6.50
CA LEU A 162 5.53 5.53 6.98
C LEU A 162 5.06 4.16 6.46
N ALA A 163 5.20 3.91 5.16
CA ALA A 163 4.81 2.63 4.56
C ALA A 163 5.64 1.44 5.08
N ASP A 164 6.95 1.63 5.28
CA ASP A 164 7.85 0.61 5.83
C ASP A 164 7.64 0.40 7.33
N GLY A 165 7.28 1.46 8.06
CA GLY A 165 6.84 1.42 9.47
C GLY A 165 5.59 0.55 9.64
N LEU A 166 4.56 0.76 8.83
CA LEU A 166 3.35 -0.08 8.82
C LEU A 166 3.69 -1.56 8.56
N ARG A 167 4.56 -1.85 7.61
CA ARG A 167 5.02 -3.22 7.32
C ARG A 167 5.69 -3.84 8.54
N THR A 168 6.50 -3.07 9.26
CA THR A 168 7.19 -3.54 10.46
C THR A 168 6.20 -3.84 11.56
N ILE A 169 5.25 -2.93 11.84
CA ILE A 169 4.19 -3.13 12.82
C ILE A 169 3.43 -4.44 12.53
N TYR A 170 2.96 -4.63 11.30
CA TYR A 170 2.23 -5.85 10.93
C TYR A 170 3.06 -7.14 10.97
N SER A 171 4.39 -7.05 10.93
CA SER A 171 5.26 -8.22 10.99
C SER A 171 5.76 -8.55 12.40
N THR A 172 5.82 -7.57 13.30
CA THR A 172 6.40 -7.72 14.65
C THR A 172 5.34 -7.79 15.74
N SER A 173 4.24 -7.06 15.59
CA SER A 173 3.20 -6.99 16.63
C SER A 173 2.39 -8.29 16.68
N LYS A 174 2.42 -8.93 17.85
CA LYS A 174 1.68 -10.18 18.10
C LYS A 174 0.26 -9.92 18.63
N THR A 175 -0.01 -8.73 19.16
CA THR A 175 -1.27 -8.33 19.76
C THR A 175 -1.75 -6.97 19.24
N LYS A 176 -3.06 -6.71 19.36
CA LYS A 176 -3.64 -5.41 18.98
C LYS A 176 -3.09 -4.23 19.82
N SER A 177 -2.86 -4.46 21.11
CA SER A 177 -2.27 -3.44 22.00
C SER A 177 -0.81 -3.16 21.64
N GLY A 178 0.01 -4.18 21.39
CA GLY A 178 1.39 -4.00 20.95
C GLY A 178 1.53 -3.24 19.64
N ALA A 179 0.57 -3.37 18.71
CA ALA A 179 0.55 -2.58 17.47
C ALA A 179 0.26 -1.09 17.70
N LEU A 180 -0.51 -0.75 18.74
CA LEU A 180 -0.77 0.64 19.12
C LEU A 180 0.46 1.27 19.78
N ASP A 181 1.12 0.55 20.68
CA ASP A 181 2.32 1.02 21.39
C ASP A 181 3.49 1.22 20.40
N ASP A 182 3.69 0.30 19.46
CA ASP A 182 4.67 0.42 18.38
C ASP A 182 4.42 1.62 17.46
N ASN A 183 3.17 2.04 17.32
CA ASN A 183 2.78 3.20 16.50
C ASN A 183 3.07 4.53 17.22
N LEU A 184 2.77 4.61 18.52
CA LEU A 184 2.96 5.82 19.33
C LEU A 184 4.43 6.11 19.63
N SER A 185 5.30 5.10 19.68
CA SER A 185 6.73 5.26 19.98
C SER A 185 7.60 5.72 18.80
N ARG A 186 7.04 5.85 17.59
CA ARG A 186 7.77 6.16 16.35
C ARG A 186 7.55 7.58 15.81
N TYR A 187 6.72 8.37 16.48
CA TYR A 187 6.42 9.77 16.20
C TYR A 187 6.68 10.64 17.43
#